data_a8e88c070f88dc91f142ed5c7140596a
#
_entry.id   a8e88c070f88dc91f142ed5c7140596a
#
_cell.length_a   1.000
_cell.length_b   1.000
_cell.length_c   1.000
_cell.angle_alpha   90.00
_cell.angle_beta   90.00
_cell.angle_gamma   90.00
#
_symmetry.space_group_name_H-M   'P 1'
#
loop_
_entity.id
_entity.type
_entity.pdbx_description
1 polymer ?
#
loop_
_entity_poly.entity_id
_entity_poly.type
_entity_poly.pdbx_seq_one_letter_code
_entity_poly.pdbx_strand_id
1 'polypeptide(L)'
;SVYVNKIQYLIDCMEEEEQDIMVFSLQKEMLERKYTKRDAFLLMKCDAPQYTDTPQSIGGYAILKKSDFTQRFLEEDLSYAQDIRIITENKNTQGLDNYPEFVTHRHDQSVWSLMSKKYQIKRFRDPSQFGLIHQYEAEVEQRSHYPQIIDSHRMNVGSLQELKWKRSKVGKLVTK
;
A
#
# COMPACT_ATOMS: atom_id res chain seq x y z
N SER A 1 -13.06 6.35 3.99
CA SER A 1 -12.83 6.62 2.56
C SER A 1 -14.16 6.60 1.80
N VAL A 2 -14.27 7.38 0.74
CA VAL A 2 -15.46 7.49 -0.12
C VAL A 2 -15.02 7.34 -1.56
N TYR A 3 -15.76 6.56 -2.36
CA TYR A 3 -15.53 6.49 -3.81
C TYR A 3 -15.97 7.79 -4.49
N VAL A 4 -15.09 8.34 -5.33
CA VAL A 4 -15.34 9.55 -6.13
C VAL A 4 -15.41 9.25 -7.62
N ASN A 5 -14.88 8.09 -8.04
CA ASN A 5 -14.96 7.56 -9.39
C ASN A 5 -15.22 6.05 -9.39
N LYS A 6 -15.41 5.47 -10.58
CA LYS A 6 -15.69 4.04 -10.75
C LYS A 6 -14.47 3.20 -10.43
N ILE A 7 -14.64 2.19 -9.59
CA ILE A 7 -13.60 1.19 -9.28
C ILE A 7 -13.14 0.42 -10.54
N GLN A 8 -13.98 0.38 -11.59
CA GLN A 8 -13.68 -0.31 -12.83
C GLN A 8 -12.35 0.14 -13.44
N TYR A 9 -11.98 1.41 -13.34
CA TYR A 9 -10.68 1.90 -13.80
C TYR A 9 -9.49 1.18 -13.18
N LEU A 10 -9.59 0.79 -11.90
CA LEU A 10 -8.54 0.03 -11.23
C LEU A 10 -8.51 -1.42 -11.70
N ILE A 11 -9.71 -2.02 -11.89
CA ILE A 11 -9.85 -3.39 -12.37
C ILE A 11 -9.28 -3.49 -13.78
N ASP A 12 -9.61 -2.55 -14.66
CA ASP A 12 -9.09 -2.52 -16.04
C ASP A 12 -7.54 -2.48 -16.04
N CYS A 13 -6.91 -1.60 -15.26
CA CYS A 13 -5.46 -1.54 -15.14
C CYS A 13 -4.85 -2.84 -14.56
N MET A 14 -5.51 -3.49 -13.62
CA MET A 14 -5.06 -4.76 -13.04
C MET A 14 -5.13 -5.89 -14.09
N GLU A 15 -6.18 -5.91 -14.90
CA GLU A 15 -6.38 -6.90 -15.97
C GLU A 15 -5.39 -6.69 -17.12
N GLU A 16 -5.08 -5.45 -17.51
CA GLU A 16 -4.05 -5.12 -18.50
C GLU A 16 -2.66 -5.60 -18.10
N GLU A 17 -2.33 -5.60 -16.80
CA GLU A 17 -1.09 -6.11 -16.26
C GLU A 17 -1.13 -7.63 -15.96
N GLU A 18 -2.22 -8.31 -16.30
CA GLU A 18 -2.46 -9.76 -16.12
C GLU A 18 -2.22 -10.22 -14.68
N GLN A 19 -2.72 -9.46 -13.69
CA GLN A 19 -2.55 -9.72 -12.26
C GLN A 19 -3.85 -10.08 -11.58
N ASP A 20 -3.76 -10.93 -10.54
CA ASP A 20 -4.87 -11.27 -9.64
C ASP A 20 -4.88 -10.42 -8.36
N ILE A 21 -3.81 -9.68 -8.12
CA ILE A 21 -3.66 -8.82 -6.93
C ILE A 21 -3.19 -7.44 -7.37
N MET A 22 -3.92 -6.40 -6.97
CA MET A 22 -3.53 -5.01 -7.16
C MET A 22 -3.08 -4.42 -5.83
N VAL A 23 -1.84 -3.98 -5.78
CA VAL A 23 -1.25 -3.28 -4.63
C VAL A 23 -0.82 -1.87 -5.05
N PHE A 24 -0.83 -0.96 -4.09
CA PHE A 24 -0.54 0.44 -4.33
C PHE A 24 0.75 0.85 -3.65
N SER A 25 1.62 1.55 -4.38
CA SER A 25 2.89 2.05 -3.86
C SER A 25 2.70 3.27 -2.99
N LEU A 26 3.50 3.41 -1.96
CA LEU A 26 3.78 4.71 -1.36
C LEU A 26 4.74 5.52 -2.26
N GLN A 27 4.91 6.81 -1.95
CA GLN A 27 5.83 7.71 -2.64
C GLN A 27 7.29 7.23 -2.56
N LYS A 28 8.13 7.66 -3.50
CA LYS A 28 9.52 7.20 -3.69
C LYS A 28 10.39 7.19 -2.42
N GLU A 29 10.19 8.15 -1.53
CA GLU A 29 11.04 8.35 -0.35
C GLU A 29 10.67 7.40 0.82
N MET A 30 9.55 6.70 0.70
CA MET A 30 9.02 5.81 1.74
C MET A 30 9.61 4.40 1.61
N LEU A 31 10.94 4.32 1.67
CA LEU A 31 11.69 3.07 1.47
C LEU A 31 11.42 2.06 2.58
N GLU A 32 11.41 0.77 2.22
CA GLU A 32 11.20 -0.33 3.18
C GLU A 32 12.12 -0.24 4.39
N ARG A 33 13.42 -0.03 4.21
CA ARG A 33 14.40 0.03 5.30
C ARG A 33 14.14 1.10 6.34
N LYS A 34 13.32 2.12 6.00
CA LYS A 34 12.88 3.16 6.95
C LYS A 34 11.69 2.73 7.79
N TYR A 35 10.87 1.81 7.29
CA TYR A 35 9.57 1.51 7.86
C TYR A 35 9.32 0.02 8.10
N THR A 36 10.37 -0.80 7.98
CA THR A 36 10.34 -2.23 8.26
C THR A 36 11.53 -2.59 9.15
N LYS A 37 11.26 -3.26 10.28
CA LYS A 37 12.31 -3.70 11.21
C LYS A 37 13.17 -4.80 10.61
N ARG A 38 14.42 -4.96 11.09
CA ARG A 38 15.39 -5.90 10.52
C ARG A 38 14.96 -7.34 10.61
N ASP A 39 14.36 -7.75 11.72
CA ASP A 39 13.87 -9.13 11.89
C ASP A 39 12.85 -9.51 10.81
N ALA A 40 11.98 -8.60 10.40
CA ALA A 40 11.02 -8.87 9.33
C ALA A 40 11.73 -9.17 8.00
N PHE A 41 12.74 -8.41 7.63
CA PHE A 41 13.54 -8.69 6.43
C PHE A 41 14.22 -10.06 6.48
N LEU A 42 14.85 -10.38 7.61
CA LEU A 42 15.59 -11.62 7.78
C LEU A 42 14.68 -12.85 7.77
N LEU A 43 13.62 -12.83 8.57
CA LEU A 43 12.69 -13.94 8.73
C LEU A 43 11.85 -14.18 7.47
N MET A 44 11.52 -13.13 6.72
CA MET A 44 10.82 -13.22 5.44
C MET A 44 11.77 -13.46 4.25
N LYS A 45 13.10 -13.55 4.48
CA LYS A 45 14.14 -13.71 3.44
C LYS A 45 14.14 -12.57 2.40
N CYS A 46 13.94 -11.35 2.88
CA CYS A 46 13.85 -10.12 2.09
C CYS A 46 14.96 -9.11 2.42
N ASP A 47 16.06 -9.54 3.05
CA ASP A 47 17.15 -8.66 3.46
C ASP A 47 18.16 -8.44 2.31
N ALA A 48 17.68 -7.78 1.25
CA ALA A 48 18.49 -7.45 0.06
C ALA A 48 18.00 -6.14 -0.58
N PRO A 49 18.86 -5.41 -1.32
CA PRO A 49 18.55 -4.09 -1.88
C PRO A 49 17.27 -4.04 -2.72
N GLN A 50 16.94 -5.09 -3.46
CA GLN A 50 15.71 -5.18 -4.26
C GLN A 50 14.42 -5.07 -3.41
N TYR A 51 14.52 -5.32 -2.10
CA TYR A 51 13.43 -5.11 -1.14
C TYR A 51 13.65 -3.83 -0.34
N THR A 52 14.82 -3.70 0.30
CA THR A 52 15.08 -2.66 1.31
C THR A 52 15.11 -1.25 0.72
N ASP A 53 15.54 -1.10 -0.54
CA ASP A 53 15.78 0.18 -1.22
C ASP A 53 14.64 0.59 -2.15
N THR A 54 13.48 -0.03 -1.99
CA THR A 54 12.28 0.26 -2.77
C THR A 54 11.16 0.79 -1.87
N PRO A 55 10.23 1.62 -2.40
CA PRO A 55 9.13 2.15 -1.61
C PRO A 55 8.21 1.06 -1.07
N GLN A 56 7.65 1.26 0.13
CA GLN A 56 6.61 0.38 0.67
C GLN A 56 5.33 0.40 -0.17
N SER A 57 4.59 -0.71 -0.11
CA SER A 57 3.20 -0.75 -0.56
C SER A 57 2.26 -0.26 0.55
N ILE A 58 1.11 0.29 0.16
CA ILE A 58 0.05 0.72 1.07
C ILE A 58 -0.64 -0.51 1.67
N GLY A 59 -0.81 -0.54 3.00
CA GLY A 59 -1.55 -1.60 3.71
C GLY A 59 -3.05 -1.33 3.88
N GLY A 60 -3.52 -0.13 3.52
CA GLY A 60 -4.89 0.29 3.81
C GLY A 60 -5.96 -0.22 2.84
N TYR A 61 -5.60 -0.61 1.64
CA TYR A 61 -6.50 -1.17 0.61
C TYR A 61 -5.73 -1.89 -0.49
N ALA A 62 -6.39 -2.89 -1.07
CA ALA A 62 -5.93 -3.67 -2.21
C ALA A 62 -7.14 -4.18 -3.00
N ILE A 63 -6.93 -4.67 -4.21
CA ILE A 63 -7.93 -5.41 -4.96
C ILE A 63 -7.41 -6.83 -5.17
N LEU A 64 -8.26 -7.81 -4.91
CA LEU A 64 -7.93 -9.22 -4.95
C LEU A 64 -8.97 -9.95 -5.80
N LYS A 65 -8.51 -10.61 -6.86
CA LYS A 65 -9.31 -11.54 -7.64
C LYS A 65 -9.19 -12.93 -7.00
N LYS A 66 -10.29 -13.64 -6.84
CA LYS A 66 -10.28 -14.99 -6.30
C LYS A 66 -9.60 -15.95 -7.27
N SER A 67 -8.44 -16.49 -6.87
CA SER A 67 -7.66 -17.48 -7.60
C SER A 67 -6.79 -18.29 -6.63
N ASP A 68 -6.24 -19.42 -7.11
CA ASP A 68 -5.30 -20.22 -6.34
C ASP A 68 -4.01 -19.43 -6.02
N PHE A 69 -3.61 -18.52 -6.91
CA PHE A 69 -2.47 -17.64 -6.68
C PHE A 69 -2.73 -16.70 -5.50
N THR A 70 -3.87 -16.01 -5.50
CA THR A 70 -4.26 -15.09 -4.42
C THR A 70 -4.44 -15.83 -3.10
N GLN A 71 -4.99 -17.05 -3.13
CA GLN A 71 -5.14 -17.85 -1.92
C GLN A 71 -3.79 -18.19 -1.31
N ARG A 72 -2.83 -18.71 -2.09
CA ARG A 72 -1.46 -19.01 -1.61
C ARG A 72 -0.75 -17.76 -1.07
N PHE A 73 -0.91 -16.64 -1.75
CA PHE A 73 -0.36 -15.37 -1.29
C PHE A 73 -0.88 -14.98 0.10
N LEU A 74 -2.21 -15.04 0.29
CA LEU A 74 -2.84 -14.68 1.57
C LEU A 74 -2.51 -15.67 2.70
N GLU A 75 -2.39 -16.96 2.39
CA GLU A 75 -1.97 -17.98 3.37
C GLU A 75 -0.53 -17.75 3.85
N GLU A 76 0.39 -17.39 2.93
CA GLU A 76 1.76 -17.06 3.30
C GLU A 76 1.84 -15.72 4.06
N ASP A 77 1.12 -14.68 3.63
CA ASP A 77 1.02 -13.40 4.32
C ASP A 77 0.53 -13.58 5.76
N LEU A 78 -0.53 -14.36 5.96
CA LEU A 78 -1.05 -14.70 7.27
C LEU A 78 -0.03 -15.45 8.13
N SER A 79 0.77 -16.34 7.54
CA SER A 79 1.79 -17.08 8.29
C SER A 79 2.86 -16.16 8.89
N TYR A 80 3.26 -15.13 8.15
CA TYR A 80 4.18 -14.09 8.64
C TYR A 80 3.51 -13.15 9.65
N ALA A 81 2.27 -12.77 9.42
CA ALA A 81 1.51 -11.90 10.33
C ALA A 81 1.24 -12.55 11.71
N GLN A 82 1.35 -13.86 11.83
CA GLN A 82 1.24 -14.59 13.10
C GLN A 82 2.56 -14.65 13.88
N ASP A 83 3.69 -14.32 13.28
CA ASP A 83 4.99 -14.31 13.98
C ASP A 83 5.20 -12.96 14.69
N ILE A 84 5.18 -13.00 16.03
CA ILE A 84 5.38 -11.82 16.87
C ILE A 84 6.71 -11.09 16.62
N ARG A 85 7.74 -11.80 16.13
CA ARG A 85 9.04 -11.23 15.80
C ARG A 85 8.99 -10.39 14.54
N ILE A 86 8.02 -10.69 13.64
CA ILE A 86 7.79 -10.01 12.37
C ILE A 86 6.81 -8.86 12.54
N ILE A 87 5.65 -9.13 13.19
CA ILE A 87 4.51 -8.22 13.18
C ILE A 87 4.58 -7.08 14.21
N THR A 88 5.48 -7.16 15.19
CA THR A 88 5.54 -6.17 16.27
C THR A 88 6.79 -5.31 16.24
N GLU A 89 6.80 -4.20 17.00
CA GLU A 89 7.97 -3.34 17.24
C GLU A 89 8.93 -3.88 18.34
N ASN A 90 8.74 -5.10 18.81
CA ASN A 90 9.66 -5.72 19.76
C ASN A 90 11.11 -5.67 19.24
N LYS A 91 12.08 -5.67 20.16
CA LYS A 91 13.51 -5.66 19.80
C LYS A 91 13.85 -6.79 18.83
N ASN A 92 14.79 -6.51 17.92
CA ASN A 92 15.31 -7.53 17.00
C ASN A 92 15.92 -8.71 17.77
N THR A 93 15.66 -9.91 17.28
CA THR A 93 16.08 -11.19 17.87
C THR A 93 17.06 -11.97 16.98
N GLN A 94 17.23 -11.54 15.71
CA GLN A 94 18.08 -12.21 14.73
C GLN A 94 19.53 -11.69 14.72
N GLY A 95 19.94 -10.93 15.74
CA GLY A 95 21.31 -10.51 15.94
C GLY A 95 21.79 -9.33 15.10
N LEU A 96 20.90 -8.69 14.34
CA LEU A 96 21.21 -7.49 13.56
C LEU A 96 20.35 -6.31 14.02
N ASP A 97 20.98 -5.14 14.07
CA ASP A 97 20.27 -3.87 14.30
C ASP A 97 19.44 -3.46 13.06
N ASN A 98 18.46 -2.59 13.26
CA ASN A 98 17.74 -1.96 12.18
C ASN A 98 18.70 -1.13 11.29
N TYR A 99 18.30 -0.90 10.05
CA TYR A 99 19.04 -0.01 9.16
C TYR A 99 19.21 1.39 9.76
N PRO A 100 20.30 2.12 9.47
CA PRO A 100 20.56 3.43 10.07
C PRO A 100 19.42 4.44 9.90
N GLU A 101 18.67 4.33 8.79
CA GLU A 101 17.56 5.24 8.47
C GLU A 101 16.20 4.76 9.03
N PHE A 102 16.17 3.71 9.81
CA PHE A 102 14.94 3.17 10.39
C PHE A 102 14.22 4.17 11.27
N VAL A 103 12.94 4.39 11.01
CA VAL A 103 12.08 5.33 11.73
C VAL A 103 11.10 4.58 12.63
N THR A 104 10.37 3.62 12.08
CA THR A 104 9.35 2.83 12.78
C THR A 104 8.99 1.58 11.96
N HIS A 105 8.47 0.56 12.62
CA HIS A 105 7.91 -0.60 11.94
C HIS A 105 6.42 -0.39 11.67
N ARG A 106 5.96 -0.75 10.47
CA ARG A 106 4.56 -0.59 10.07
C ARG A 106 3.74 -1.89 10.11
N HIS A 107 4.12 -2.79 10.96
CA HIS A 107 3.38 -4.00 11.29
C HIS A 107 2.89 -4.79 10.05
N ASP A 108 1.59 -4.95 9.92
CA ASP A 108 0.90 -5.62 8.79
C ASP A 108 1.23 -4.99 7.43
N GLN A 109 1.35 -3.68 7.34
CA GLN A 109 1.76 -3.01 6.10
C GLN A 109 3.16 -3.43 5.66
N SER A 110 4.11 -3.62 6.59
CA SER A 110 5.46 -4.10 6.28
C SER A 110 5.44 -5.53 5.74
N VAL A 111 4.64 -6.41 6.34
CA VAL A 111 4.46 -7.79 5.86
C VAL A 111 3.87 -7.78 4.46
N TRP A 112 2.73 -7.11 4.28
CA TRP A 112 2.04 -6.95 3.00
C TRP A 112 2.96 -6.42 1.89
N SER A 113 3.76 -5.40 2.21
CA SER A 113 4.67 -4.78 1.26
C SER A 113 5.80 -5.72 0.84
N LEU A 114 6.43 -6.43 1.78
CA LEU A 114 7.45 -7.43 1.46
C LEU A 114 6.87 -8.61 0.68
N MET A 115 5.67 -9.08 1.04
CA MET A 115 4.97 -10.13 0.32
C MET A 115 4.69 -9.74 -1.13
N SER A 116 4.20 -8.53 -1.37
CA SER A 116 3.93 -8.05 -2.74
C SER A 116 5.19 -8.10 -3.61
N LYS A 117 6.35 -7.80 -3.05
CA LYS A 117 7.64 -7.85 -3.75
C LYS A 117 8.16 -9.27 -3.95
N LYS A 118 8.03 -10.14 -2.94
CA LYS A 118 8.38 -11.58 -3.07
C LYS A 118 7.63 -12.25 -4.22
N TYR A 119 6.36 -11.93 -4.36
CA TYR A 119 5.49 -12.45 -5.42
C TYR A 119 5.59 -11.65 -6.72
N GLN A 120 6.50 -10.66 -6.79
CA GLN A 120 6.75 -9.81 -7.95
C GLN A 120 5.49 -9.12 -8.48
N ILE A 121 4.56 -8.76 -7.57
CA ILE A 121 3.33 -8.06 -7.91
C ILE A 121 3.69 -6.64 -8.34
N LYS A 122 3.27 -6.27 -9.53
CA LYS A 122 3.45 -4.91 -10.06
C LYS A 122 2.59 -3.95 -9.26
N ARG A 123 3.21 -2.88 -8.77
CA ARG A 123 2.55 -1.87 -7.93
C ARG A 123 1.94 -0.78 -8.79
N PHE A 124 0.86 -0.19 -8.28
CA PHE A 124 0.17 0.93 -8.89
C PHE A 124 0.25 2.17 -8.00
N ARG A 125 -0.02 3.33 -8.57
CA ARG A 125 -0.10 4.61 -7.85
C ARG A 125 -1.27 4.57 -6.85
N ASP A 126 -1.13 5.28 -5.73
CA ASP A 126 -2.23 5.49 -4.77
C ASP A 126 -3.50 5.99 -5.50
N PRO A 127 -4.64 5.30 -5.42
CA PRO A 127 -5.87 5.70 -6.10
C PRO A 127 -6.61 6.84 -5.37
N SER A 128 -6.08 7.34 -4.26
CA SER A 128 -6.64 8.45 -3.52
C SER A 128 -6.13 9.81 -4.03
N GLN A 129 -6.56 10.89 -3.38
CA GLN A 129 -6.05 12.24 -3.62
C GLN A 129 -4.52 12.35 -3.47
N PHE A 130 -3.91 11.46 -2.67
CA PHE A 130 -2.46 11.45 -2.47
C PHE A 130 -1.70 10.99 -3.71
N GLY A 131 -2.29 10.15 -4.54
CA GLY A 131 -1.70 9.72 -5.80
C GLY A 131 -1.48 10.84 -6.81
N LEU A 132 -2.17 11.96 -6.65
CA LEU A 132 -2.05 13.11 -7.55
C LEU A 132 -0.98 14.12 -7.12
N ILE A 133 -0.49 14.02 -5.88
CA ILE A 133 0.44 15.00 -5.29
C ILE A 133 1.82 14.42 -4.96
N HIS A 134 1.94 13.10 -4.91
CA HIS A 134 3.20 12.41 -4.64
C HIS A 134 3.89 11.98 -5.93
N GLN A 135 5.19 11.72 -5.83
CA GLN A 135 5.99 11.17 -6.92
C GLN A 135 6.16 9.66 -6.74
N TYR A 136 6.05 8.93 -7.84
CA TYR A 136 6.21 7.49 -7.90
C TYR A 136 7.33 7.09 -8.85
N GLU A 137 7.69 5.81 -8.86
CA GLU A 137 8.59 5.25 -9.86
C GLU A 137 7.94 5.32 -11.25
N ALA A 138 8.74 5.52 -12.30
CA ALA A 138 8.23 5.72 -13.66
C ALA A 138 7.31 4.58 -14.14
N GLU A 139 7.65 3.36 -13.77
CA GLU A 139 6.85 2.17 -14.10
C GLU A 139 5.49 2.14 -13.39
N VAL A 140 5.44 2.63 -12.15
CA VAL A 140 4.19 2.78 -11.38
C VAL A 140 3.29 3.82 -12.01
N GLU A 141 3.85 4.97 -12.41
CA GLU A 141 3.09 6.02 -13.11
C GLU A 141 2.57 5.53 -14.46
N GLN A 142 3.40 4.85 -15.24
CA GLN A 142 3.05 4.39 -16.58
C GLN A 142 1.84 3.45 -16.58
N ARG A 143 1.76 2.51 -15.61
CA ARG A 143 0.65 1.55 -15.54
C ARG A 143 -0.58 2.08 -14.83
N SER A 144 -0.50 3.25 -14.19
CA SER A 144 -1.57 3.81 -13.35
C SER A 144 -2.37 4.89 -14.06
N HIS A 145 -2.96 4.57 -15.21
CA HIS A 145 -3.68 5.53 -16.07
C HIS A 145 -5.14 5.73 -15.66
N TYR A 146 -5.39 5.83 -14.35
CA TYR A 146 -6.71 6.10 -13.77
C TYR A 146 -6.77 7.45 -13.06
N PRO A 147 -7.97 8.07 -12.97
CA PRO A 147 -8.18 9.28 -12.17
C PRO A 147 -8.16 8.94 -10.68
N GLN A 148 -8.32 9.93 -9.81
CA GLN A 148 -8.58 9.68 -8.40
C GLN A 148 -9.85 8.82 -8.25
N ILE A 149 -9.76 7.70 -7.54
CA ILE A 149 -10.89 6.77 -7.32
C ILE A 149 -11.46 6.91 -5.92
N ILE A 150 -10.61 7.14 -4.94
CA ILE A 150 -10.96 7.19 -3.52
C ILE A 150 -10.66 8.58 -2.96
N ASP A 151 -11.54 9.09 -2.11
CA ASP A 151 -11.27 10.22 -1.24
C ASP A 151 -10.99 9.65 0.16
N SER A 152 -9.70 9.63 0.55
CA SER A 152 -9.24 8.97 1.78
C SER A 152 -8.90 10.01 2.85
N HIS A 153 -9.74 10.11 3.88
CA HIS A 153 -9.51 10.98 5.02
C HIS A 153 -9.55 10.19 6.33
N ARG A 154 -8.54 10.38 7.17
CA ARG A 154 -8.63 10.02 8.59
C ARG A 154 -9.44 11.12 9.28
N MET A 155 -10.71 10.85 9.58
CA MET A 155 -11.59 11.86 10.13
C MET A 155 -12.16 11.42 11.47
N ASN A 156 -12.18 12.34 12.45
CA ASN A 156 -13.03 12.23 13.63
C ASN A 156 -14.50 12.46 13.22
N VAL A 157 -15.44 11.87 13.95
CA VAL A 157 -16.89 11.90 13.63
C VAL A 157 -17.44 13.30 13.38
N GLY A 158 -16.89 14.35 14.03
CA GLY A 158 -17.27 15.76 13.81
C GLY A 158 -16.93 16.30 12.41
N SER A 159 -15.89 15.79 11.76
CA SER A 159 -15.47 16.26 10.44
C SER A 159 -16.25 15.66 9.27
N LEU A 160 -17.01 14.56 9.49
CA LEU A 160 -17.95 14.01 8.50
C LEU A 160 -19.12 14.96 8.20
N GLN A 161 -19.57 15.72 9.18
CA GLN A 161 -20.65 16.72 9.00
C GLN A 161 -20.17 17.94 8.21
N GLU A 162 -18.94 18.40 8.43
CA GLU A 162 -18.31 19.49 7.67
C GLU A 162 -18.07 19.12 6.20
N LEU A 163 -17.70 17.88 5.89
CA LEU A 163 -17.55 17.42 4.51
C LEU A 163 -18.86 17.33 3.76
N LYS A 164 -19.89 16.80 4.40
CA LYS A 164 -21.26 16.80 3.82
C LYS A 164 -21.70 18.21 3.49
N TRP A 165 -21.38 19.17 4.35
CA TRP A 165 -21.69 20.59 4.15
C TRP A 165 -20.88 21.21 3.01
N LYS A 166 -19.55 20.95 2.92
CA LYS A 166 -18.68 21.43 1.83
C LYS A 166 -19.10 20.85 0.47
N ARG A 167 -19.41 19.56 0.40
CA ARG A 167 -19.90 18.89 -0.84
C ARG A 167 -21.26 19.44 -1.29
N SER A 168 -22.17 19.76 -0.39
CA SER A 168 -23.47 20.35 -0.74
C SER A 168 -23.33 21.75 -1.35
N LYS A 169 -22.26 22.50 -1.03
CA LYS A 169 -21.95 23.81 -1.64
C LYS A 169 -21.23 23.71 -2.99
N VAL A 170 -20.30 22.76 -3.13
CA VAL A 170 -19.57 22.56 -4.41
C VAL A 170 -20.49 21.98 -5.49
N GLY A 171 -21.39 21.06 -5.14
CA GLY A 171 -22.40 20.55 -6.07
C GLY A 171 -23.37 21.61 -6.62
N LYS A 172 -23.58 22.71 -5.89
CA LYS A 172 -24.40 23.84 -6.34
C LYS A 172 -23.66 24.85 -7.23
N LEU A 173 -22.34 24.79 -7.28
CA LEU A 173 -21.50 25.65 -8.14
C LEU A 173 -21.24 25.07 -9.53
N VAL A 174 -21.44 23.77 -9.70
CA VAL A 174 -21.19 23.05 -10.99
C VAL A 174 -22.47 22.92 -11.84
N THR A 175 -23.64 23.31 -11.31
CA THR A 175 -24.94 23.25 -11.98
C THR A 175 -25.52 24.64 -12.32
N LYS A 176 -24.66 25.64 -12.50
CA LYS A 176 -25.06 26.95 -13.07
C LYS A 176 -24.30 27.24 -14.34
#